data_ae14bd0b1fd182923787e6d8fce8d7a3
#
_entry.id   ae14bd0b1fd182923787e6d8fce8d7a3
#
_cell.length_a   1.000
_cell.length_b   1.000
_cell.length_c   1.000
_cell.angle_alpha   90.00
_cell.angle_beta   90.00
_cell.angle_gamma   90.00
#
_symmetry.space_group_name_H-M   'P 1'
#
loop_
_entity.id
_entity.type
_entity.pdbx_description
1 polymer ?
#
loop_
_entity_poly.entity_id
_entity_poly.type
_entity_poly.pdbx_seq_one_letter_code
_entity_poly.pdbx_strand_id
1 'polypeptide(L)'
;MITRLAVVGATLAAALALQPAHAADPKLPDTMAWSAYDVGSGGYNQAVAIGSALKNKYGVNLRVIPGKNDVSRMLPLKTKKLDFVANGVGSYMAQEGLYEFGGKEWGPIPARLLMTNISSQTLAMITAADTGVKTVADIKGKRVSWVIGAPALNQNLTAILAFAGLTWDDVQKVEFGGYGASLDAIVNNQSDAGFSVSVSGKAYALEKSPRGIVYPVMPASDKEGWKRVQAVGPYFVPTKATDGAGISPDKPIETAVYPYPILTTMADRKADDVYAVMQAMDETYPMYKDAAPGNYGWGLDRQNLEWVVPYHEGAIRYFKEKGMWTDAHQKHNDMLIKRQQVLADAWKKVLAQNLEGDAHMAAWQRARASALRDAGMDVVIEDW
;
A
#
# COMPACT_ATOMS: atom_id res chain seq x y z
N MET A 1 44.02 79.75 -16.31
CA MET A 1 43.09 78.81 -16.97
C MET A 1 43.49 77.41 -16.55
N ILE A 2 42.76 76.84 -15.64
CA ILE A 2 43.07 75.53 -15.07
C ILE A 2 41.96 74.61 -15.52
N THR A 3 42.29 73.65 -16.38
CA THR A 3 41.35 72.65 -16.93
C THR A 3 41.30 71.43 -15.98
N ARG A 4 40.11 71.10 -15.40
CA ARG A 4 39.88 69.94 -14.56
C ARG A 4 39.51 68.79 -15.46
N LEU A 5 40.27 67.69 -15.42
CA LEU A 5 39.91 66.41 -15.95
C LEU A 5 38.98 65.73 -14.92
N ALA A 6 37.79 65.30 -15.37
CA ALA A 6 36.89 64.40 -14.62
C ALA A 6 37.17 62.93 -15.05
N VAL A 7 37.54 62.08 -14.07
CA VAL A 7 37.69 60.68 -14.27
C VAL A 7 36.36 60.06 -13.94
N VAL A 8 35.69 59.42 -14.94
CA VAL A 8 34.46 58.63 -14.74
C VAL A 8 34.90 57.20 -14.50
N GLY A 9 34.76 56.75 -13.26
CA GLY A 9 34.96 55.34 -12.89
C GLY A 9 33.70 54.52 -13.19
N ALA A 10 33.78 53.62 -14.17
CA ALA A 10 32.72 52.64 -14.45
C ALA A 10 32.89 51.43 -13.53
N THR A 11 32.02 51.29 -12.53
CA THR A 11 31.89 50.06 -11.71
C THR A 11 31.07 49.02 -12.46
N LEU A 12 31.73 48.01 -12.99
CA LEU A 12 31.07 46.77 -13.48
C LEU A 12 30.59 45.95 -12.29
N ALA A 13 29.29 45.97 -12.03
CA ALA A 13 28.66 45.00 -11.11
C ALA A 13 28.52 43.66 -11.84
N ALA A 14 29.37 42.70 -11.48
CA ALA A 14 29.22 41.30 -11.93
C ALA A 14 28.04 40.68 -11.18
N ALA A 15 26.89 40.57 -11.85
CA ALA A 15 25.78 39.73 -11.40
C ALA A 15 26.19 38.26 -11.55
N LEU A 16 26.63 37.62 -10.46
CA LEU A 16 26.73 36.18 -10.38
C LEU A 16 25.29 35.63 -10.46
N ALA A 17 24.91 35.14 -11.64
CA ALA A 17 23.72 34.29 -11.79
C ALA A 17 23.96 33.01 -10.96
N LEU A 18 23.30 32.90 -9.81
CA LEU A 18 23.15 31.61 -9.11
C LEU A 18 22.39 30.69 -10.07
N GLN A 19 23.12 29.85 -10.81
CA GLN A 19 22.52 28.72 -11.48
C GLN A 19 21.97 27.80 -10.38
N PRO A 20 20.72 27.35 -10.47
CA PRO A 20 20.23 26.32 -9.55
C PRO A 20 21.15 25.10 -9.68
N ALA A 21 21.78 24.73 -8.56
CA ALA A 21 22.56 23.51 -8.51
C ALA A 21 21.64 22.36 -8.91
N HIS A 22 21.85 21.77 -10.09
CA HIS A 22 21.19 20.50 -10.44
C HIS A 22 21.59 19.49 -9.37
N ALA A 23 20.60 18.91 -8.69
CA ALA A 23 20.85 17.78 -7.80
C ALA A 23 21.60 16.71 -8.61
N ALA A 24 22.62 16.11 -8.01
CA ALA A 24 23.34 15.03 -8.66
C ALA A 24 22.39 13.87 -8.96
N ASP A 25 22.60 13.17 -10.06
CA ASP A 25 21.78 11.98 -10.41
C ASP A 25 21.77 10.97 -9.27
N PRO A 26 20.63 10.28 -9.04
CA PRO A 26 20.50 9.30 -8.00
C PRO A 26 21.47 8.12 -8.23
N LYS A 27 22.21 7.73 -7.18
CA LYS A 27 23.14 6.59 -7.24
C LYS A 27 22.36 5.27 -7.14
N LEU A 28 21.86 4.77 -8.26
CA LEU A 28 21.12 3.53 -8.35
C LEU A 28 22.03 2.39 -8.85
N PRO A 29 21.77 1.12 -8.46
CA PRO A 29 22.42 -0.03 -9.04
C PRO A 29 21.89 -0.28 -10.48
N ASP A 30 22.68 -0.90 -11.34
CA ASP A 30 22.28 -1.24 -12.71
C ASP A 30 21.02 -2.11 -12.78
N THR A 31 20.80 -2.93 -11.74
CA THR A 31 19.64 -3.82 -11.60
C THR A 31 19.07 -3.74 -10.21
N MET A 32 17.75 -3.56 -10.11
CA MET A 32 16.96 -3.68 -8.90
C MET A 32 15.91 -4.76 -9.05
N ALA A 33 15.43 -5.32 -7.94
CA ALA A 33 14.32 -6.26 -7.94
C ALA A 33 13.27 -5.84 -6.90
N TRP A 34 12.04 -5.66 -7.36
CA TRP A 34 10.88 -5.41 -6.50
C TRP A 34 9.93 -6.60 -6.56
N SER A 35 9.46 -7.08 -5.44
CA SER A 35 8.25 -7.89 -5.42
C SER A 35 7.05 -6.96 -5.63
N ALA A 36 6.06 -7.44 -6.38
CA ALA A 36 4.82 -6.72 -6.62
C ALA A 36 3.64 -7.69 -6.55
N TYR A 37 2.46 -7.21 -6.92
CA TYR A 37 1.24 -8.00 -6.96
C TYR A 37 1.23 -9.00 -8.14
N ASP A 38 0.19 -9.83 -8.19
CA ASP A 38 0.00 -10.80 -9.27
C ASP A 38 -0.11 -10.10 -10.63
N VAL A 39 0.30 -10.80 -11.68
CA VAL A 39 0.25 -10.28 -13.06
C VAL A 39 -1.17 -9.82 -13.42
N GLY A 40 -1.27 -8.65 -14.05
CA GLY A 40 -2.53 -8.03 -14.43
C GLY A 40 -3.25 -7.28 -13.30
N SER A 41 -2.72 -7.27 -12.08
CA SER A 41 -3.18 -6.38 -11.03
C SER A 41 -2.75 -4.93 -11.27
N GLY A 42 -3.46 -3.96 -10.67
CA GLY A 42 -3.10 -2.54 -10.76
C GLY A 42 -1.69 -2.28 -10.25
N GLY A 43 -1.34 -2.81 -9.07
CA GLY A 43 -0.02 -2.60 -8.47
C GLY A 43 1.13 -3.22 -9.26
N TYR A 44 0.92 -4.37 -9.93
CA TYR A 44 1.91 -4.95 -10.83
C TYR A 44 2.15 -4.05 -12.06
N ASN A 45 1.07 -3.62 -12.72
CA ASN A 45 1.17 -2.78 -13.92
C ASN A 45 1.84 -1.43 -13.61
N GLN A 46 1.55 -0.85 -12.44
CA GLN A 46 2.19 0.38 -11.98
C GLN A 46 3.69 0.21 -11.74
N ALA A 47 4.11 -0.88 -11.09
CA ALA A 47 5.51 -1.19 -10.88
C ALA A 47 6.29 -1.38 -12.21
N VAL A 48 5.66 -2.02 -13.20
CA VAL A 48 6.23 -2.17 -14.55
C VAL A 48 6.40 -0.82 -15.23
N ALA A 49 5.43 0.08 -15.14
CA ALA A 49 5.51 1.42 -15.72
C ALA A 49 6.62 2.26 -15.07
N ILE A 50 6.77 2.20 -13.73
CA ILE A 50 7.89 2.83 -13.02
C ILE A 50 9.22 2.25 -13.49
N GLY A 51 9.32 0.92 -13.60
CA GLY A 51 10.53 0.26 -14.10
C GLY A 51 10.93 0.70 -15.51
N SER A 52 9.96 0.90 -16.39
CA SER A 52 10.20 1.44 -17.74
C SER A 52 10.75 2.86 -17.71
N ALA A 53 10.23 3.72 -16.84
CA ALA A 53 10.71 5.09 -16.66
C ALA A 53 12.14 5.13 -16.10
N LEU A 54 12.46 4.30 -15.10
CA LEU A 54 13.80 4.16 -14.53
C LEU A 54 14.81 3.66 -15.59
N LYS A 55 14.40 2.71 -16.43
CA LYS A 55 15.23 2.22 -17.53
C LYS A 55 15.53 3.31 -18.54
N ASN A 56 14.52 4.08 -18.93
CA ASN A 56 14.64 5.11 -19.97
C ASN A 56 15.50 6.30 -19.50
N LYS A 57 15.42 6.70 -18.22
CA LYS A 57 16.17 7.86 -17.71
C LYS A 57 17.56 7.49 -17.18
N TYR A 58 17.67 6.40 -16.43
CA TYR A 58 18.90 6.04 -15.69
C TYR A 58 19.55 4.73 -16.16
N GLY A 59 18.98 4.03 -17.13
CA GLY A 59 19.49 2.73 -17.58
C GLY A 59 19.24 1.57 -16.62
N VAL A 60 18.54 1.80 -15.49
CA VAL A 60 18.31 0.81 -14.43
C VAL A 60 17.30 -0.26 -14.87
N ASN A 61 17.67 -1.52 -14.74
CA ASN A 61 16.77 -2.65 -14.99
C ASN A 61 16.01 -2.98 -13.71
N LEU A 62 14.74 -2.58 -13.62
CA LEU A 62 13.86 -3.01 -12.54
C LEU A 62 13.20 -4.36 -12.90
N ARG A 63 13.55 -5.41 -12.17
CA ARG A 63 12.89 -6.72 -12.26
C ARG A 63 11.67 -6.73 -11.33
N VAL A 64 10.49 -6.72 -11.91
CA VAL A 64 9.23 -6.82 -11.16
C VAL A 64 8.87 -8.29 -10.97
N ILE A 65 8.92 -8.78 -9.74
CA ILE A 65 8.66 -10.18 -9.38
C ILE A 65 7.20 -10.29 -8.90
N PRO A 66 6.32 -10.98 -9.65
CA PRO A 66 4.92 -11.10 -9.25
C PRO A 66 4.75 -12.02 -8.04
N GLY A 67 3.87 -11.61 -7.10
CA GLY A 67 3.46 -12.39 -5.95
C GLY A 67 1.94 -12.58 -5.90
N LYS A 68 1.49 -13.84 -5.83
CA LYS A 68 0.07 -14.21 -5.92
C LYS A 68 -0.72 -13.87 -4.65
N ASN A 69 -0.03 -13.73 -3.51
CA ASN A 69 -0.61 -13.44 -2.20
C ASN A 69 0.40 -12.66 -1.33
N ASP A 70 0.00 -12.23 -0.13
CA ASP A 70 0.82 -11.39 0.75
C ASP A 70 2.08 -12.10 1.22
N VAL A 71 1.99 -13.38 1.55
CA VAL A 71 3.12 -14.20 2.01
C VAL A 71 4.18 -14.28 0.90
N SER A 72 3.77 -14.61 -0.33
CA SER A 72 4.70 -14.75 -1.47
C SER A 72 5.38 -13.43 -1.85
N ARG A 73 4.72 -12.28 -1.60
CA ARG A 73 5.33 -10.94 -1.81
C ARG A 73 6.32 -10.57 -0.71
N MET A 74 5.97 -10.82 0.55
CA MET A 74 6.77 -10.36 1.69
C MET A 74 7.95 -11.29 2.02
N LEU A 75 7.86 -12.59 1.70
CA LEU A 75 8.92 -13.56 1.99
C LEU A 75 10.28 -13.20 1.35
N PRO A 76 10.35 -12.81 0.07
CA PRO A 76 11.62 -12.41 -0.54
C PRO A 76 12.23 -11.16 0.11
N LEU A 77 11.41 -10.20 0.58
CA LEU A 77 11.88 -9.04 1.32
C LEU A 77 12.45 -9.46 2.68
N LYS A 78 11.71 -10.25 3.46
CA LYS A 78 12.13 -10.75 4.77
C LYS A 78 13.45 -11.54 4.68
N THR A 79 13.61 -12.36 3.63
CA THR A 79 14.81 -13.18 3.40
C THR A 79 15.92 -12.43 2.66
N LYS A 80 15.81 -11.11 2.48
CA LYS A 80 16.79 -10.23 1.82
C LYS A 80 17.16 -10.64 0.39
N LYS A 81 16.23 -11.31 -0.30
CA LYS A 81 16.37 -11.66 -1.73
C LYS A 81 15.93 -10.53 -2.65
N LEU A 82 15.19 -9.57 -2.11
CA LEU A 82 14.71 -8.36 -2.77
C LEU A 82 14.94 -7.15 -1.87
N ASP A 83 15.02 -5.99 -2.50
CA ASP A 83 15.27 -4.74 -1.81
C ASP A 83 13.98 -4.02 -1.41
N PHE A 84 12.93 -4.14 -2.24
CA PHE A 84 11.67 -3.40 -2.09
C PHE A 84 10.46 -4.25 -2.47
N VAL A 85 9.31 -3.86 -1.94
CA VAL A 85 8.01 -4.48 -2.24
C VAL A 85 6.99 -3.39 -2.55
N ALA A 86 6.38 -3.47 -3.73
CA ALA A 86 5.14 -2.76 -4.01
C ALA A 86 3.98 -3.55 -3.39
N ASN A 87 3.41 -3.06 -2.29
CA ASN A 87 2.43 -3.78 -1.49
C ASN A 87 1.25 -2.84 -1.10
N GLY A 88 0.46 -3.25 -0.14
CA GLY A 88 -0.62 -2.51 0.51
C GLY A 88 -0.64 -2.85 2.00
N VAL A 89 -1.81 -3.07 2.56
CA VAL A 89 -1.98 -3.41 3.99
C VAL A 89 -1.34 -4.74 4.39
N GLY A 90 -0.90 -5.57 3.45
CA GLY A 90 -0.05 -6.73 3.74
C GLY A 90 1.25 -6.36 4.46
N SER A 91 1.81 -5.17 4.21
CA SER A 91 2.96 -4.65 4.97
C SER A 91 2.59 -4.35 6.42
N TYR A 92 1.38 -3.84 6.68
CA TYR A 92 0.87 -3.64 8.03
C TYR A 92 0.63 -4.97 8.73
N MET A 93 0.01 -5.95 8.07
CA MET A 93 -0.21 -7.29 8.64
C MET A 93 1.12 -7.95 9.03
N ALA A 94 2.12 -7.86 8.18
CA ALA A 94 3.46 -8.39 8.44
C ALA A 94 4.18 -7.64 9.56
N GLN A 95 4.04 -6.31 9.66
CA GLN A 95 4.55 -5.50 10.77
C GLN A 95 3.95 -5.92 12.11
N GLU A 96 2.65 -6.20 12.13
CA GLU A 96 1.91 -6.56 13.33
C GLU A 96 2.05 -8.05 13.70
N GLY A 97 2.57 -8.89 12.80
CA GLY A 97 2.62 -10.34 12.98
C GLY A 97 1.22 -10.97 13.04
N LEU A 98 0.31 -10.54 12.15
CA LEU A 98 -1.07 -11.01 12.10
C LEU A 98 -1.23 -12.19 11.13
N TYR A 99 -2.18 -13.06 11.39
CA TYR A 99 -2.51 -14.22 10.55
C TYR A 99 -1.28 -15.07 10.24
N GLU A 100 -1.02 -15.42 8.99
CA GLU A 100 0.14 -16.19 8.57
C GLU A 100 1.48 -15.56 9.02
N PHE A 101 1.53 -14.25 9.20
CA PHE A 101 2.70 -13.54 9.71
C PHE A 101 2.91 -13.70 11.22
N GLY A 102 1.95 -14.30 11.95
CA GLY A 102 2.10 -14.74 13.33
C GLY A 102 2.74 -16.11 13.48
N GLY A 103 3.01 -16.83 12.39
CA GLY A 103 3.71 -18.11 12.40
C GLY A 103 5.16 -18.00 12.92
N LYS A 104 5.67 -19.07 13.53
CA LYS A 104 6.99 -19.07 14.18
C LYS A 104 8.14 -18.66 13.24
N GLU A 105 8.02 -18.97 11.96
CA GLU A 105 8.97 -18.61 10.90
C GLU A 105 8.85 -17.14 10.45
N TRP A 106 7.79 -16.45 10.86
CA TRP A 106 7.53 -15.06 10.46
C TRP A 106 7.83 -14.06 11.57
N GLY A 107 6.90 -13.89 12.47
CA GLY A 107 6.90 -12.85 13.48
C GLY A 107 6.71 -11.44 12.92
N PRO A 108 6.54 -10.44 13.81
CA PRO A 108 6.44 -9.04 13.40
C PRO A 108 7.75 -8.57 12.75
N ILE A 109 7.65 -7.97 11.55
CA ILE A 109 8.81 -7.46 10.82
C ILE A 109 8.92 -5.94 10.91
N PRO A 110 10.14 -5.38 10.95
CA PRO A 110 10.36 -3.93 10.97
C PRO A 110 10.25 -3.34 9.56
N ALA A 111 9.04 -3.39 8.97
CA ALA A 111 8.76 -2.80 7.67
C ALA A 111 8.92 -1.27 7.71
N ARG A 112 9.35 -0.68 6.60
CA ARG A 112 9.50 0.77 6.40
C ARG A 112 8.91 1.20 5.07
N LEU A 113 8.20 2.31 5.10
CA LEU A 113 7.55 2.92 3.94
C LEU A 113 8.52 3.87 3.23
N LEU A 114 8.48 3.86 1.91
CA LEU A 114 9.11 4.86 1.06
C LEU A 114 8.08 5.87 0.55
N MET A 115 7.10 5.37 -0.20
CA MET A 115 6.07 6.18 -0.83
C MET A 115 4.71 5.51 -0.72
N THR A 116 3.68 6.33 -0.71
CA THR A 116 2.27 5.93 -0.86
C THR A 116 1.74 6.35 -2.23
N ASN A 117 0.69 5.69 -2.69
CA ASN A 117 -0.08 6.13 -3.87
C ASN A 117 -1.50 6.49 -3.43
N ILE A 118 -1.93 7.72 -3.72
CA ILE A 118 -3.31 8.17 -3.52
C ILE A 118 -3.86 8.66 -4.86
N SER A 119 -4.71 7.83 -5.46
CA SER A 119 -5.42 8.13 -6.71
C SER A 119 -6.93 8.10 -6.49
N SER A 120 -7.72 8.46 -7.50
CA SER A 120 -9.19 8.45 -7.44
C SER A 120 -9.81 7.05 -7.64
N GLN A 121 -9.00 6.00 -7.45
CA GLN A 121 -9.40 4.60 -7.48
C GLN A 121 -10.11 4.19 -6.18
N THR A 122 -10.69 3.01 -6.17
CA THR A 122 -11.19 2.36 -4.95
C THR A 122 -10.53 1.01 -4.73
N LEU A 123 -10.48 0.62 -3.45
CA LEU A 123 -10.16 -0.74 -3.01
C LEU A 123 -11.42 -1.31 -2.37
N ALA A 124 -12.14 -2.13 -3.12
CA ALA A 124 -13.48 -2.52 -2.77
C ALA A 124 -13.77 -3.98 -3.09
N MET A 125 -14.88 -4.46 -2.55
CA MET A 125 -15.53 -5.66 -3.08
C MET A 125 -16.03 -5.35 -4.49
N ILE A 126 -15.69 -6.19 -5.46
CA ILE A 126 -16.32 -6.21 -6.78
C ILE A 126 -17.23 -7.42 -6.88
N THR A 127 -18.35 -7.26 -7.56
CA THR A 127 -19.33 -8.32 -7.79
C THR A 127 -19.70 -8.41 -9.27
N ALA A 128 -20.10 -9.61 -9.71
CA ALA A 128 -20.72 -9.73 -11.02
C ALA A 128 -22.09 -9.03 -11.03
N ALA A 129 -22.38 -8.24 -12.08
CA ALA A 129 -23.60 -7.45 -12.15
C ALA A 129 -24.87 -8.30 -12.25
N ASP A 130 -24.77 -9.52 -12.81
CA ASP A 130 -25.86 -10.48 -12.91
C ASP A 130 -26.32 -11.06 -11.56
N THR A 131 -25.56 -10.83 -10.48
CA THR A 131 -25.94 -11.25 -9.11
C THR A 131 -27.03 -10.37 -8.49
N GLY A 132 -27.29 -9.21 -9.05
CA GLY A 132 -28.26 -8.22 -8.53
C GLY A 132 -27.80 -7.47 -7.29
N VAL A 133 -26.55 -7.64 -6.83
CA VAL A 133 -25.99 -6.93 -5.67
C VAL A 133 -25.86 -5.45 -5.96
N LYS A 134 -26.35 -4.60 -5.05
CA LYS A 134 -26.25 -3.13 -5.12
C LYS A 134 -25.62 -2.54 -3.85
N THR A 135 -25.90 -3.14 -2.69
CA THR A 135 -25.40 -2.74 -1.39
C THR A 135 -24.59 -3.88 -0.78
N VAL A 136 -23.81 -3.60 0.28
CA VAL A 136 -23.07 -4.65 0.98
C VAL A 136 -24.01 -5.68 1.63
N ALA A 137 -25.22 -5.27 2.03
CA ALA A 137 -26.21 -6.21 2.62
C ALA A 137 -26.68 -7.28 1.62
N ASP A 138 -26.71 -6.97 0.32
CA ASP A 138 -27.17 -7.90 -0.73
C ASP A 138 -26.19 -9.06 -0.97
N ILE A 139 -24.98 -9.00 -0.36
CA ILE A 139 -23.99 -10.07 -0.50
C ILE A 139 -24.31 -11.33 0.33
N LYS A 140 -25.28 -11.22 1.25
CA LYS A 140 -25.71 -12.36 2.06
C LYS A 140 -26.10 -13.55 1.21
N GLY A 141 -25.53 -14.74 1.52
CA GLY A 141 -25.74 -15.99 0.80
C GLY A 141 -25.01 -16.10 -0.54
N LYS A 142 -24.28 -15.07 -1.00
CA LYS A 142 -23.48 -15.12 -2.23
C LYS A 142 -22.14 -15.83 -2.03
N ARG A 143 -21.54 -16.30 -3.13
CA ARG A 143 -20.21 -16.94 -3.15
C ARG A 143 -19.16 -15.84 -3.12
N VAL A 144 -18.39 -15.73 -2.04
CA VAL A 144 -17.34 -14.73 -1.85
C VAL A 144 -15.97 -15.38 -1.84
N SER A 145 -15.05 -14.85 -2.64
CA SER A 145 -13.71 -15.37 -2.78
C SER A 145 -12.88 -15.17 -1.51
N TRP A 146 -12.23 -16.24 -1.05
CA TRP A 146 -11.18 -16.23 -0.04
C TRP A 146 -9.84 -16.60 -0.69
N VAL A 147 -8.75 -15.90 -0.41
CA VAL A 147 -7.46 -16.18 -1.02
C VAL A 147 -6.48 -16.71 0.03
N ILE A 148 -6.05 -17.96 -0.15
CA ILE A 148 -5.11 -18.63 0.76
C ILE A 148 -3.77 -17.87 0.79
N GLY A 149 -3.24 -17.59 1.99
CA GLY A 149 -1.98 -16.85 2.19
C GLY A 149 -2.08 -15.35 1.85
N ALA A 150 -3.30 -14.79 1.78
CA ALA A 150 -3.55 -13.38 1.49
C ALA A 150 -4.35 -12.70 2.60
N PRO A 151 -3.80 -12.59 3.83
CA PRO A 151 -4.52 -12.04 4.97
C PRO A 151 -5.05 -10.63 4.70
N ALA A 152 -4.33 -9.79 3.94
CA ALA A 152 -4.79 -8.46 3.59
C ALA A 152 -6.06 -8.47 2.73
N LEU A 153 -6.15 -9.35 1.72
CA LEU A 153 -7.35 -9.45 0.88
C LEU A 153 -8.56 -9.92 1.68
N ASN A 154 -8.35 -10.95 2.50
CA ASN A 154 -9.40 -11.55 3.32
C ASN A 154 -9.89 -10.58 4.39
N GLN A 155 -8.97 -9.89 5.08
CA GLN A 155 -9.31 -8.87 6.08
C GLN A 155 -10.04 -7.67 5.46
N ASN A 156 -9.66 -7.26 4.25
CA ASN A 156 -10.36 -6.22 3.53
C ASN A 156 -11.81 -6.61 3.24
N LEU A 157 -12.06 -7.86 2.82
CA LEU A 157 -13.44 -8.35 2.65
C LEU A 157 -14.17 -8.46 3.98
N THR A 158 -13.52 -8.91 5.05
CA THR A 158 -14.08 -8.91 6.41
C THR A 158 -14.54 -7.50 6.81
N ALA A 159 -13.70 -6.48 6.58
CA ALA A 159 -14.05 -5.10 6.89
C ALA A 159 -15.23 -4.59 6.05
N ILE A 160 -15.29 -4.95 4.76
CA ILE A 160 -16.41 -4.55 3.89
C ILE A 160 -17.70 -5.26 4.31
N LEU A 161 -17.68 -6.56 4.62
CA LEU A 161 -18.82 -7.29 5.15
C LEU A 161 -19.33 -6.65 6.46
N ALA A 162 -18.44 -6.25 7.35
CA ALA A 162 -18.76 -5.58 8.59
C ALA A 162 -19.50 -4.25 8.39
N PHE A 163 -19.35 -3.57 7.25
CA PHE A 163 -20.13 -2.36 6.93
C PHE A 163 -21.64 -2.60 7.08
N ALA A 164 -22.13 -3.74 6.60
CA ALA A 164 -23.53 -4.15 6.72
C ALA A 164 -23.81 -5.02 7.95
N GLY A 165 -22.85 -5.19 8.87
CA GLY A 165 -22.98 -6.09 10.02
C GLY A 165 -22.94 -7.56 9.66
N LEU A 166 -22.39 -7.91 8.49
CA LEU A 166 -22.22 -9.30 8.02
C LEU A 166 -20.84 -9.84 8.42
N THR A 167 -20.78 -11.17 8.49
CA THR A 167 -19.56 -11.95 8.73
C THR A 167 -19.37 -12.99 7.61
N TRP A 168 -18.30 -13.76 7.69
CA TRP A 168 -18.08 -14.89 6.76
C TRP A 168 -19.13 -16.00 6.88
N ASP A 169 -19.84 -16.11 8.01
CA ASP A 169 -20.94 -17.07 8.21
C ASP A 169 -22.21 -16.69 7.41
N ASP A 170 -22.31 -15.41 7.00
CA ASP A 170 -23.44 -14.91 6.19
C ASP A 170 -23.26 -15.14 4.67
N VAL A 171 -22.09 -15.64 4.23
CA VAL A 171 -21.74 -15.82 2.82
C VAL A 171 -21.19 -17.21 2.55
N GLN A 172 -21.14 -17.63 1.29
CA GLN A 172 -20.50 -18.88 0.88
C GLN A 172 -19.03 -18.59 0.57
N LYS A 173 -18.13 -18.93 1.49
CA LYS A 173 -16.69 -18.79 1.31
C LYS A 173 -16.17 -19.76 0.25
N VAL A 174 -15.50 -19.27 -0.81
CA VAL A 174 -14.88 -20.06 -1.88
C VAL A 174 -13.38 -19.79 -1.91
N GLU A 175 -12.56 -20.81 -1.71
CA GLU A 175 -11.12 -20.68 -1.56
C GLU A 175 -10.36 -20.76 -2.88
N PHE A 176 -9.36 -19.88 -3.04
CA PHE A 176 -8.49 -19.79 -4.22
C PHE A 176 -7.02 -19.64 -3.81
N GLY A 177 -6.12 -20.19 -4.62
CA GLY A 177 -4.68 -20.15 -4.37
C GLY A 177 -3.98 -18.82 -4.71
N GLY A 178 -4.71 -17.80 -5.19
CA GLY A 178 -4.12 -16.51 -5.55
C GLY A 178 -5.14 -15.48 -6.01
N TYR A 179 -4.72 -14.21 -6.00
CA TYR A 179 -5.55 -13.06 -6.39
C TYR A 179 -6.12 -13.18 -7.80
N GLY A 180 -5.26 -13.48 -8.80
CA GLY A 180 -5.71 -13.61 -10.19
C GLY A 180 -6.80 -14.66 -10.34
N ALA A 181 -6.59 -15.85 -9.74
CA ALA A 181 -7.55 -16.96 -9.78
C ALA A 181 -8.90 -16.60 -9.12
N SER A 182 -8.89 -15.86 -8.00
CA SER A 182 -10.11 -15.45 -7.31
C SER A 182 -10.99 -14.51 -8.14
N LEU A 183 -10.39 -13.64 -8.97
CA LEU A 183 -11.13 -12.74 -9.84
C LEU A 183 -11.53 -13.38 -11.17
N ASP A 184 -10.69 -14.26 -11.74
CA ASP A 184 -11.06 -15.08 -12.90
C ASP A 184 -12.24 -16.01 -12.57
N ALA A 185 -12.35 -16.48 -11.32
CA ALA A 185 -13.48 -17.25 -10.84
C ALA A 185 -14.81 -16.47 -10.89
N ILE A 186 -14.79 -15.14 -10.67
CA ILE A 186 -16.00 -14.32 -10.82
C ILE A 186 -16.42 -14.28 -12.29
N VAL A 187 -15.47 -14.03 -13.20
CA VAL A 187 -15.73 -14.03 -14.65
C VAL A 187 -16.32 -15.36 -15.11
N ASN A 188 -15.79 -16.47 -14.58
CA ASN A 188 -16.18 -17.84 -14.94
C ASN A 188 -17.37 -18.39 -14.14
N ASN A 189 -18.09 -17.57 -13.38
CA ASN A 189 -19.24 -17.94 -12.57
C ASN A 189 -18.94 -19.04 -11.51
N GLN A 190 -17.71 -19.07 -10.99
CA GLN A 190 -17.30 -19.92 -9.88
C GLN A 190 -17.37 -19.20 -8.52
N SER A 191 -17.39 -17.85 -8.55
CA SER A 191 -17.62 -16.96 -7.43
C SER A 191 -18.53 -15.81 -7.87
N ASP A 192 -19.09 -15.07 -6.93
CA ASP A 192 -19.96 -13.91 -7.21
C ASP A 192 -19.28 -12.59 -6.85
N ALA A 193 -18.36 -12.61 -5.88
CA ALA A 193 -17.69 -11.45 -5.35
C ALA A 193 -16.23 -11.74 -4.94
N GLY A 194 -15.40 -10.70 -4.94
CA GLY A 194 -14.02 -10.73 -4.46
C GLY A 194 -13.49 -9.32 -4.21
N PHE A 195 -12.28 -9.21 -3.65
CA PHE A 195 -11.64 -7.91 -3.41
C PHE A 195 -10.77 -7.51 -4.59
N SER A 196 -10.88 -6.25 -5.03
CA SER A 196 -10.04 -5.71 -6.09
C SER A 196 -9.82 -4.20 -5.95
N VAL A 197 -8.77 -3.70 -6.61
CA VAL A 197 -8.66 -2.28 -6.93
C VAL A 197 -9.38 -2.00 -8.25
N SER A 198 -10.11 -0.88 -8.34
CA SER A 198 -10.93 -0.55 -9.53
C SER A 198 -10.13 -0.43 -10.82
N VAL A 199 -8.87 -0.03 -10.76
CA VAL A 199 -7.95 0.11 -11.92
C VAL A 199 -7.19 -1.18 -12.25
N SER A 200 -7.58 -2.33 -11.69
CA SER A 200 -6.99 -3.62 -12.00
C SER A 200 -7.40 -4.11 -13.40
N GLY A 201 -6.47 -4.68 -14.14
CA GLY A 201 -6.80 -5.38 -15.40
C GLY A 201 -7.83 -6.48 -15.21
N LYS A 202 -7.86 -7.13 -14.04
CA LYS A 202 -8.89 -8.13 -13.68
C LYS A 202 -10.28 -7.50 -13.47
N ALA A 203 -10.37 -6.30 -12.88
CA ALA A 203 -11.63 -5.57 -12.79
C ALA A 203 -12.16 -5.17 -14.17
N TYR A 204 -11.30 -4.68 -15.07
CA TYR A 204 -11.66 -4.40 -16.45
C TYR A 204 -12.05 -5.66 -17.23
N ALA A 205 -11.44 -6.81 -16.93
CA ALA A 205 -11.86 -8.09 -17.55
C ALA A 205 -13.27 -8.48 -17.10
N LEU A 206 -13.62 -8.32 -15.84
CA LEU A 206 -14.98 -8.57 -15.35
C LEU A 206 -15.99 -7.58 -15.96
N GLU A 207 -15.65 -6.29 -16.04
CA GLU A 207 -16.48 -5.27 -16.67
C GLU A 207 -16.86 -5.66 -18.12
N LYS A 208 -15.89 -6.15 -18.88
CA LYS A 208 -16.06 -6.54 -20.29
C LYS A 208 -16.66 -7.92 -20.47
N SER A 209 -16.77 -8.73 -19.41
CA SER A 209 -17.39 -10.05 -19.47
C SER A 209 -18.92 -9.96 -19.59
N PRO A 210 -19.61 -11.03 -20.03
CA PRO A 210 -21.07 -11.07 -20.01
C PRO A 210 -21.70 -10.85 -18.65
N ARG A 211 -20.96 -11.11 -17.56
CA ARG A 211 -21.42 -10.93 -16.18
C ARG A 211 -21.39 -9.47 -15.73
N GLY A 212 -20.55 -8.60 -16.35
CA GLY A 212 -20.38 -7.20 -15.97
C GLY A 212 -19.83 -7.01 -14.56
N ILE A 213 -19.58 -5.75 -14.15
CA ILE A 213 -19.04 -5.39 -12.84
C ILE A 213 -19.98 -4.44 -12.10
N VAL A 214 -20.11 -4.66 -10.79
CA VAL A 214 -20.77 -3.75 -9.83
C VAL A 214 -19.93 -3.67 -8.56
N TYR A 215 -19.97 -2.53 -7.92
CA TYR A 215 -19.39 -2.28 -6.59
C TYR A 215 -20.52 -2.05 -5.59
N PRO A 216 -20.65 -2.86 -4.53
CA PRO A 216 -21.60 -2.57 -3.47
C PRO A 216 -21.30 -1.21 -2.85
N VAL A 217 -22.31 -0.33 -2.79
CA VAL A 217 -22.13 1.02 -2.28
C VAL A 217 -21.92 1.05 -0.76
N MET A 218 -21.03 1.96 -0.32
CA MET A 218 -20.73 2.22 1.08
C MET A 218 -20.80 3.73 1.33
N PRO A 219 -22.01 4.29 1.53
CA PRO A 219 -22.19 5.74 1.66
C PRO A 219 -21.37 6.33 2.82
N ALA A 220 -20.66 7.43 2.58
CA ALA A 220 -19.89 8.13 3.61
C ALA A 220 -20.77 8.68 4.75
N SER A 221 -22.07 8.81 4.53
CA SER A 221 -23.07 9.24 5.51
C SER A 221 -23.44 8.15 6.52
N ASP A 222 -23.26 6.86 6.21
CA ASP A 222 -23.51 5.75 7.15
C ASP A 222 -22.38 5.64 8.19
N LYS A 223 -22.47 6.46 9.23
CA LYS A 223 -21.43 6.53 10.27
C LYS A 223 -21.30 5.22 11.07
N GLU A 224 -22.39 4.51 11.31
CA GLU A 224 -22.36 3.24 12.02
C GLU A 224 -21.74 2.12 11.14
N GLY A 225 -22.04 2.10 9.85
CA GLY A 225 -21.35 1.22 8.89
C GLY A 225 -19.85 1.46 8.90
N TRP A 226 -19.41 2.71 8.81
CA TRP A 226 -18.00 3.07 8.84
C TRP A 226 -17.31 2.77 10.16
N LYS A 227 -18.00 2.93 11.30
CA LYS A 227 -17.47 2.53 12.60
C LYS A 227 -17.19 1.03 12.65
N ARG A 228 -18.08 0.19 12.11
CA ARG A 228 -17.85 -1.26 12.01
C ARG A 228 -16.67 -1.59 11.09
N VAL A 229 -16.56 -0.93 9.92
CA VAL A 229 -15.41 -1.11 9.02
C VAL A 229 -14.10 -0.80 9.73
N GLN A 230 -14.01 0.36 10.39
CA GLN A 230 -12.77 0.83 11.02
C GLN A 230 -12.38 0.03 12.27
N ALA A 231 -13.32 -0.63 12.92
CA ALA A 231 -13.01 -1.56 14.01
C ALA A 231 -12.23 -2.80 13.53
N VAL A 232 -12.38 -3.18 12.25
CA VAL A 232 -11.78 -4.39 11.65
C VAL A 232 -10.66 -4.03 10.66
N GLY A 233 -10.79 -2.88 9.97
CA GLY A 233 -9.84 -2.36 9.00
C GLY A 233 -9.61 -0.86 9.20
N PRO A 234 -8.85 -0.43 10.22
CA PRO A 234 -8.71 0.97 10.64
C PRO A 234 -8.06 1.86 9.57
N TYR A 235 -7.42 1.26 8.59
CA TYR A 235 -6.79 1.94 7.45
C TYR A 235 -7.78 2.36 6.36
N PHE A 236 -9.02 1.85 6.39
CA PHE A 236 -10.05 2.26 5.43
C PHE A 236 -10.65 3.62 5.76
N VAL A 237 -10.84 4.41 4.71
CA VAL A 237 -11.59 5.66 4.76
C VAL A 237 -12.65 5.68 3.64
N PRO A 238 -13.78 6.39 3.84
CA PRO A 238 -14.76 6.59 2.78
C PRO A 238 -14.15 7.38 1.61
N THR A 239 -14.53 7.02 0.39
CA THR A 239 -14.14 7.74 -0.83
C THR A 239 -15.28 7.81 -1.81
N LYS A 240 -15.23 8.82 -2.69
CA LYS A 240 -16.00 8.90 -3.93
C LYS A 240 -15.04 8.62 -5.08
N ALA A 241 -14.97 7.35 -5.48
CA ALA A 241 -14.10 6.91 -6.57
C ALA A 241 -14.61 7.41 -7.92
N THR A 242 -13.68 7.87 -8.76
CA THR A 242 -13.97 8.39 -10.11
C THR A 242 -13.11 7.74 -11.19
N ASP A 243 -12.31 6.71 -10.84
CA ASP A 243 -11.38 6.05 -11.74
C ASP A 243 -11.44 4.53 -11.60
N GLY A 244 -11.60 3.81 -12.72
CA GLY A 244 -11.57 2.36 -12.77
C GLY A 244 -12.66 1.72 -13.61
N ALA A 245 -12.67 0.39 -13.62
CA ALA A 245 -13.64 -0.43 -14.35
C ALA A 245 -15.08 -0.09 -13.91
N GLY A 246 -15.94 0.31 -14.83
CA GLY A 246 -17.33 0.71 -14.57
C GLY A 246 -17.49 2.02 -13.79
N ILE A 247 -16.42 2.76 -13.54
CA ILE A 247 -16.36 4.02 -12.78
C ILE A 247 -15.80 5.13 -13.67
N SER A 248 -16.37 6.33 -13.56
CA SER A 248 -15.86 7.53 -14.23
C SER A 248 -16.25 8.79 -13.43
N PRO A 249 -15.72 9.98 -13.77
CA PRO A 249 -16.17 11.23 -13.16
C PRO A 249 -17.68 11.46 -13.27
N ASP A 250 -18.32 11.01 -14.36
CA ASP A 250 -19.76 11.13 -14.58
C ASP A 250 -20.56 10.00 -13.90
N LYS A 251 -19.88 8.91 -13.51
CA LYS A 251 -20.46 7.75 -12.83
C LYS A 251 -19.60 7.36 -11.62
N PRO A 252 -19.49 8.23 -10.60
CA PRO A 252 -18.68 7.96 -9.41
C PRO A 252 -19.39 6.96 -8.50
N ILE A 253 -18.58 6.33 -7.60
CA ILE A 253 -19.07 5.37 -6.61
C ILE A 253 -18.61 5.76 -5.21
N GLU A 254 -19.52 5.75 -4.24
CA GLU A 254 -19.20 5.87 -2.82
C GLU A 254 -18.80 4.49 -2.27
N THR A 255 -17.58 4.39 -1.76
CA THR A 255 -16.98 3.13 -1.32
C THR A 255 -15.77 3.37 -0.41
N ALA A 256 -14.88 2.39 -0.27
CA ALA A 256 -13.72 2.38 0.60
C ALA A 256 -12.40 2.61 -0.15
N VAL A 257 -11.41 3.23 0.51
CA VAL A 257 -10.05 3.38 -0.01
C VAL A 257 -9.03 3.42 1.13
N TYR A 258 -7.79 3.09 0.80
CA TYR A 258 -6.56 3.40 1.53
C TYR A 258 -5.42 3.63 0.54
N PRO A 259 -4.27 4.22 0.93
CA PRO A 259 -3.12 4.42 0.04
C PRO A 259 -2.66 3.11 -0.60
N TYR A 260 -2.69 3.03 -1.95
CA TYR A 260 -2.39 1.79 -2.68
C TYR A 260 -1.98 2.04 -4.14
N PRO A 261 -0.93 1.34 -4.64
CA PRO A 261 0.02 0.58 -3.85
C PRO A 261 0.90 1.48 -2.98
N ILE A 262 1.66 0.86 -2.07
CA ILE A 262 2.72 1.52 -1.32
C ILE A 262 4.06 0.85 -1.65
N LEU A 263 5.16 1.57 -1.56
CA LEU A 263 6.50 1.02 -1.69
C LEU A 263 7.14 0.88 -0.32
N THR A 264 7.55 -0.34 0.03
CA THR A 264 8.12 -0.67 1.34
C THR A 264 9.45 -1.39 1.24
N THR A 265 10.25 -1.30 2.31
CA THR A 265 11.50 -2.02 2.52
C THR A 265 11.63 -2.44 3.99
N MET A 266 12.78 -3.01 4.37
CA MET A 266 13.11 -3.33 5.76
C MET A 266 13.86 -2.16 6.42
N ALA A 267 13.77 -2.06 7.76
CA ALA A 267 14.41 -1.00 8.54
C ALA A 267 15.94 -0.95 8.41
N ASP A 268 16.58 -2.08 8.14
CA ASP A 268 18.03 -2.20 8.00
C ASP A 268 18.57 -1.89 6.59
N ARG A 269 17.71 -1.46 5.66
CA ARG A 269 18.15 -0.98 4.35
C ARG A 269 18.95 0.32 4.51
N LYS A 270 20.00 0.51 3.71
CA LYS A 270 20.80 1.73 3.76
C LYS A 270 19.95 2.96 3.39
N ALA A 271 20.06 4.02 4.21
CA ALA A 271 19.33 5.27 4.00
C ALA A 271 19.62 5.90 2.63
N ASP A 272 20.87 5.82 2.16
CA ASP A 272 21.26 6.37 0.86
C ASP A 272 20.61 5.63 -0.31
N ASP A 273 20.46 4.30 -0.22
CA ASP A 273 19.77 3.51 -1.25
C ASP A 273 18.28 3.92 -1.35
N VAL A 274 17.63 4.08 -0.19
CA VAL A 274 16.23 4.50 -0.14
C VAL A 274 16.06 5.93 -0.65
N TYR A 275 16.93 6.84 -0.24
CA TYR A 275 16.93 8.22 -0.72
C TYR A 275 17.09 8.27 -2.26
N ALA A 276 18.03 7.51 -2.82
CA ALA A 276 18.25 7.47 -4.27
C ALA A 276 17.02 6.94 -5.03
N VAL A 277 16.33 5.93 -4.49
CA VAL A 277 15.07 5.42 -5.08
C VAL A 277 13.97 6.49 -5.01
N MET A 278 13.84 7.21 -3.89
CA MET A 278 12.87 8.32 -3.74
C MET A 278 13.12 9.41 -4.79
N GLN A 279 14.38 9.84 -4.91
CA GLN A 279 14.80 10.84 -5.91
C GLN A 279 14.48 10.36 -7.33
N ALA A 280 14.85 9.12 -7.66
CA ALA A 280 14.61 8.56 -8.99
C ALA A 280 13.12 8.46 -9.33
N MET A 281 12.28 8.06 -8.38
CA MET A 281 10.83 7.99 -8.60
C MET A 281 10.23 9.38 -8.80
N ASP A 282 10.63 10.38 -8.01
CA ASP A 282 10.17 11.77 -8.16
C ASP A 282 10.59 12.34 -9.51
N GLU A 283 11.87 12.24 -9.88
CA GLU A 283 12.39 12.77 -11.12
C GLU A 283 11.87 12.07 -12.38
N THR A 284 11.45 10.80 -12.29
CA THR A 284 10.82 10.06 -13.39
C THR A 284 9.30 10.12 -13.37
N TYR A 285 8.68 10.74 -12.36
CA TYR A 285 7.23 10.83 -12.23
C TYR A 285 6.53 11.34 -13.51
N PRO A 286 6.98 12.39 -14.20
CA PRO A 286 6.36 12.83 -15.46
C PRO A 286 6.33 11.76 -16.56
N MET A 287 7.24 10.77 -16.51
CA MET A 287 7.35 9.72 -17.51
C MET A 287 6.40 8.54 -17.24
N TYR A 288 6.01 8.31 -15.99
CA TYR A 288 5.19 7.15 -15.65
C TYR A 288 3.80 7.49 -15.11
N LYS A 289 3.52 8.73 -14.71
CA LYS A 289 2.24 9.11 -14.09
C LYS A 289 1.01 8.74 -14.91
N ASP A 290 1.12 8.74 -16.23
CA ASP A 290 0.03 8.41 -17.16
C ASP A 290 0.23 7.05 -17.86
N ALA A 291 1.32 6.31 -17.53
CA ALA A 291 1.69 5.07 -18.23
C ALA A 291 0.93 3.83 -17.74
N ALA A 292 0.27 3.89 -16.58
CA ALA A 292 -0.68 2.88 -16.12
C ALA A 292 -1.77 3.54 -15.29
N PRO A 293 -2.99 2.96 -15.26
CA PRO A 293 -4.08 3.49 -14.46
C PRO A 293 -3.69 3.64 -12.98
N GLY A 294 -4.02 4.79 -12.38
CA GLY A 294 -3.70 5.10 -10.98
C GLY A 294 -2.24 5.51 -10.70
N ASN A 295 -1.34 5.50 -11.70
CA ASN A 295 0.07 5.89 -11.49
C ASN A 295 0.25 7.36 -11.07
N TYR A 296 -0.67 8.24 -11.45
CA TYR A 296 -0.62 9.63 -11.01
C TYR A 296 -0.68 9.82 -9.48
N GLY A 297 -1.16 8.80 -8.77
CA GLY A 297 -1.21 8.80 -7.31
C GLY A 297 0.16 8.72 -6.61
N TRP A 298 1.24 8.41 -7.33
CA TRP A 298 2.61 8.38 -6.78
C TRP A 298 3.26 9.76 -6.66
N GLY A 299 2.61 10.84 -7.11
CA GLY A 299 3.11 12.20 -6.98
C GLY A 299 3.45 12.58 -5.54
N LEU A 300 4.48 13.42 -5.34
CA LEU A 300 4.85 13.88 -4.00
C LEU A 300 3.71 14.64 -3.31
N ASP A 301 2.92 15.40 -4.07
CA ASP A 301 1.74 16.12 -3.60
C ASP A 301 0.59 15.23 -3.11
N ARG A 302 0.73 13.90 -3.29
CA ARG A 302 -0.30 12.89 -3.00
C ARG A 302 0.13 11.88 -1.93
N GLN A 303 1.17 12.18 -1.17
CA GLN A 303 1.67 11.26 -0.15
C GLN A 303 0.84 11.34 1.14
N ASN A 304 0.56 10.19 1.77
CA ASN A 304 0.05 10.12 3.13
C ASN A 304 1.22 9.91 4.11
N LEU A 305 1.64 10.98 4.78
CA LEU A 305 2.80 10.95 5.68
C LEU A 305 2.47 10.49 7.11
N GLU A 306 1.21 10.12 7.39
CA GLU A 306 0.72 9.63 8.68
C GLU A 306 0.03 8.26 8.56
N TRP A 307 0.52 7.40 7.66
CA TRP A 307 -0.09 6.08 7.49
C TRP A 307 0.37 5.09 8.58
N VAL A 308 -0.15 3.84 8.53
CA VAL A 308 0.00 2.81 9.60
C VAL A 308 1.34 2.07 9.61
N VAL A 309 2.23 2.35 8.66
CA VAL A 309 3.60 1.79 8.58
C VAL A 309 4.59 2.96 8.67
N PRO A 310 5.64 2.88 9.53
CA PRO A 310 6.59 3.99 9.65
C PRO A 310 7.45 4.15 8.40
N TYR A 311 7.80 5.39 8.10
CA TYR A 311 8.69 5.74 7.00
C TYR A 311 10.15 5.37 7.28
N HIS A 312 10.88 5.04 6.23
CA HIS A 312 12.32 4.81 6.28
C HIS A 312 13.07 6.14 6.43
N GLU A 313 14.21 6.14 7.14
CA GLU A 313 15.00 7.36 7.37
C GLU A 313 15.46 8.05 6.06
N GLY A 314 15.79 7.25 5.03
CA GLY A 314 16.13 7.78 3.70
C GLY A 314 14.95 8.47 3.02
N ALA A 315 13.73 7.97 3.18
CA ALA A 315 12.51 8.61 2.69
C ALA A 315 12.20 9.89 3.48
N ILE A 316 12.32 9.84 4.81
CA ILE A 316 12.15 11.02 5.69
C ILE A 316 13.13 12.13 5.29
N ARG A 317 14.40 11.79 5.02
CA ARG A 317 15.42 12.74 4.56
C ARG A 317 14.98 13.42 3.26
N TYR A 318 14.47 12.65 2.30
CA TYR A 318 13.97 13.19 1.04
C TYR A 318 12.76 14.12 1.24
N PHE A 319 11.77 13.69 2.04
CA PHE A 319 10.60 14.52 2.34
C PHE A 319 10.97 15.81 3.11
N LYS A 320 11.98 15.77 4.00
CA LYS A 320 12.50 16.96 4.69
C LYS A 320 13.12 17.94 3.69
N GLU A 321 13.92 17.45 2.74
CA GLU A 321 14.52 18.28 1.68
C GLU A 321 13.45 18.95 0.81
N LYS A 322 12.34 18.25 0.54
CA LYS A 322 11.19 18.81 -0.19
C LYS A 322 10.28 19.70 0.68
N GLY A 323 10.59 19.91 1.94
CA GLY A 323 9.79 20.75 2.85
C GLY A 323 8.45 20.12 3.25
N MET A 324 8.29 18.80 3.09
CA MET A 324 7.01 18.10 3.31
C MET A 324 6.91 17.44 4.70
N TRP A 325 8.04 17.16 5.36
CA TRP A 325 8.07 16.47 6.64
C TRP A 325 8.00 17.41 7.81
N THR A 326 6.98 17.30 8.66
CA THR A 326 6.74 18.14 9.84
C THR A 326 7.08 17.39 11.14
N ASP A 327 7.10 18.14 12.26
CA ASP A 327 7.26 17.55 13.60
C ASP A 327 6.10 16.61 13.96
N ALA A 328 4.88 16.88 13.46
CA ALA A 328 3.73 16.00 13.64
C ALA A 328 3.96 14.65 12.95
N HIS A 329 4.44 14.66 11.69
CA HIS A 329 4.80 13.44 10.96
C HIS A 329 5.93 12.67 11.67
N GLN A 330 6.94 13.37 12.22
CA GLN A 330 8.02 12.74 12.98
C GLN A 330 7.47 12.05 14.23
N LYS A 331 6.62 12.73 15.01
CA LYS A 331 6.01 12.17 16.22
C LYS A 331 5.16 10.94 15.91
N HIS A 332 4.37 10.99 14.84
CA HIS A 332 3.58 9.84 14.37
C HIS A 332 4.49 8.67 13.99
N ASN A 333 5.54 8.93 13.22
CA ASN A 333 6.52 7.93 12.81
C ASN A 333 7.22 7.26 14.01
N ASP A 334 7.64 8.04 15.00
CA ASP A 334 8.31 7.55 16.21
C ASP A 334 7.38 6.67 17.05
N MET A 335 6.08 7.01 17.12
CA MET A 335 5.06 6.18 17.77
C MET A 335 4.94 4.81 17.07
N LEU A 336 4.93 4.76 15.75
CA LEU A 336 4.88 3.50 15.00
C LEU A 336 6.16 2.67 15.18
N ILE A 337 7.32 3.30 15.23
CA ILE A 337 8.59 2.60 15.52
C ILE A 337 8.56 2.01 16.93
N LYS A 338 8.07 2.77 17.92
CA LYS A 338 7.90 2.28 19.29
C LYS A 338 6.94 1.08 19.33
N ARG A 339 5.85 1.12 18.56
CA ARG A 339 4.93 -0.01 18.44
C ARG A 339 5.64 -1.26 17.91
N GLN A 340 6.45 -1.14 16.86
CA GLN A 340 7.24 -2.27 16.35
C GLN A 340 8.21 -2.84 17.40
N GLN A 341 8.80 -1.99 18.23
CA GLN A 341 9.67 -2.45 19.32
C GLN A 341 8.89 -3.25 20.36
N VAL A 342 7.72 -2.76 20.78
CA VAL A 342 6.84 -3.50 21.73
C VAL A 342 6.47 -4.88 21.17
N LEU A 343 6.11 -4.95 19.89
CA LEU A 343 5.78 -6.20 19.22
C LEU A 343 6.99 -7.16 19.14
N ALA A 344 8.16 -6.64 18.79
CA ALA A 344 9.38 -7.44 18.70
C ALA A 344 9.80 -8.02 20.06
N ASP A 345 9.63 -7.27 21.14
CA ASP A 345 9.97 -7.73 22.50
C ASP A 345 8.94 -8.76 23.01
N ALA A 346 7.66 -8.59 22.72
CA ALA A 346 6.63 -9.59 22.98
C ALA A 346 6.90 -10.89 22.21
N TRP A 347 7.26 -10.77 20.93
CA TRP A 347 7.60 -11.91 20.08
C TRP A 347 8.75 -12.74 20.61
N LYS A 348 9.85 -12.10 21.06
CA LYS A 348 10.99 -12.79 21.68
C LYS A 348 10.57 -13.63 22.89
N LYS A 349 9.64 -13.11 23.71
CA LYS A 349 9.13 -13.84 24.90
C LYS A 349 8.28 -15.06 24.49
N VAL A 350 7.54 -14.98 23.39
CA VAL A 350 6.75 -16.12 22.86
C VAL A 350 7.67 -17.17 22.26
N LEU A 351 8.69 -16.77 21.48
CA LEU A 351 9.67 -17.71 20.92
C LEU A 351 10.41 -18.50 22.02
N ALA A 352 10.72 -17.86 23.15
CA ALA A 352 11.39 -18.53 24.29
C ALA A 352 10.54 -19.66 24.93
N GLN A 353 9.24 -19.72 24.66
CA GLN A 353 8.35 -20.78 25.14
C GLN A 353 8.47 -22.07 24.31
N ASN A 354 9.15 -22.03 23.15
CA ASN A 354 9.33 -23.17 22.23
C ASN A 354 8.01 -23.88 21.82
N LEU A 355 6.91 -23.13 21.73
CA LEU A 355 5.63 -23.64 21.27
C LEU A 355 5.60 -23.83 19.75
N GLU A 356 4.74 -24.73 19.25
CA GLU A 356 4.57 -25.01 17.83
C GLU A 356 3.08 -24.90 17.42
N GLY A 357 2.83 -24.71 16.11
CA GLY A 357 1.50 -24.71 15.51
C GLY A 357 0.50 -23.78 16.21
N ASP A 358 -0.70 -24.29 16.48
CA ASP A 358 -1.79 -23.52 17.07
C ASP A 358 -1.47 -23.01 18.47
N ALA A 359 -0.66 -23.75 19.25
CA ALA A 359 -0.23 -23.31 20.58
C ALA A 359 0.67 -22.07 20.50
N HIS A 360 1.56 -22.01 19.50
CA HIS A 360 2.38 -20.83 19.22
C HIS A 360 1.51 -19.63 18.80
N MET A 361 0.59 -19.82 17.86
CA MET A 361 -0.31 -18.78 17.38
C MET A 361 -1.16 -18.20 18.52
N ALA A 362 -1.79 -19.06 19.34
CA ALA A 362 -2.58 -18.61 20.49
C ALA A 362 -1.74 -17.88 21.55
N ALA A 363 -0.49 -18.29 21.78
CA ALA A 363 0.42 -17.59 22.68
C ALA A 363 0.80 -16.22 22.12
N TRP A 364 1.05 -16.13 20.80
CA TRP A 364 1.38 -14.87 20.15
C TRP A 364 0.21 -13.88 20.17
N GLN A 365 -1.01 -14.30 19.82
CA GLN A 365 -2.20 -13.44 19.89
C GLN A 365 -2.34 -12.79 21.28
N ARG A 366 -2.30 -13.61 22.34
CA ARG A 366 -2.39 -13.11 23.72
C ARG A 366 -1.24 -12.19 24.11
N ALA A 367 0.00 -12.55 23.77
CA ALA A 367 1.18 -11.77 24.11
C ALA A 367 1.19 -10.43 23.38
N ARG A 368 0.81 -10.42 22.09
CA ARG A 368 0.65 -9.20 21.29
C ARG A 368 -0.37 -8.26 21.90
N ALA A 369 -1.58 -8.76 22.17
CA ALA A 369 -2.66 -7.95 22.74
C ALA A 369 -2.27 -7.37 24.10
N SER A 370 -1.71 -8.20 25.02
CA SER A 370 -1.25 -7.73 26.34
C SER A 370 -0.17 -6.66 26.20
N ALA A 371 0.88 -6.92 25.41
CA ALA A 371 2.00 -5.98 25.29
C ALA A 371 1.57 -4.62 24.72
N LEU A 372 0.63 -4.60 23.76
CA LEU A 372 0.11 -3.36 23.21
C LEU A 372 -0.73 -2.59 24.25
N ARG A 373 -1.60 -3.28 25.00
CA ARG A 373 -2.39 -2.66 26.09
C ARG A 373 -1.49 -2.08 27.19
N ASP A 374 -0.48 -2.85 27.63
CA ASP A 374 0.47 -2.42 28.63
C ASP A 374 1.26 -1.18 28.21
N ALA A 375 1.48 -1.03 26.90
CA ALA A 375 2.13 0.14 26.30
C ALA A 375 1.14 1.31 26.01
N GLY A 376 -0.15 1.18 26.32
CA GLY A 376 -1.19 2.17 26.02
C GLY A 376 -1.46 2.34 24.53
N MET A 377 -1.30 1.25 23.75
CA MET A 377 -1.49 1.23 22.30
C MET A 377 -2.73 0.42 21.93
N ASP A 378 -3.43 0.86 20.89
CA ASP A 378 -4.62 0.18 20.40
C ASP A 378 -4.32 -1.25 19.93
N VAL A 379 -5.18 -2.19 20.33
CA VAL A 379 -5.15 -3.57 19.82
C VAL A 379 -6.17 -3.67 18.69
N VAL A 380 -5.67 -3.48 17.47
CA VAL A 380 -6.46 -3.71 16.26
C VAL A 380 -6.33 -5.16 15.85
N ILE A 381 -7.44 -5.80 15.49
CA ILE A 381 -7.49 -7.25 15.16
C ILE A 381 -6.89 -8.05 16.32
N GLU A 382 -7.71 -8.34 17.29
CA GLU A 382 -7.29 -9.07 18.50
C GLU A 382 -7.30 -10.58 18.28
N ASP A 383 -8.39 -11.06 17.65
CA ASP A 383 -8.63 -12.47 17.35
C ASP A 383 -8.57 -12.72 15.83
N TRP A 384 -7.89 -13.78 15.40
CA TRP A 384 -7.84 -14.22 14.01
C TRP A 384 -7.61 -15.72 13.84
#